data_1c28e2ba757908e13ad3fe2ce4807466
#
_entry.id   1c28e2ba757908e13ad3fe2ce4807466
#
_cell.length_a   1.000
_cell.length_b   1.000
_cell.length_c   1.000
_cell.angle_alpha   90.00
_cell.angle_beta   90.00
_cell.angle_gamma   90.00
#
_symmetry.space_group_name_H-M   'P 1'
#
loop_
_entity.id
_entity.type
_entity.pdbx_description
1 polymer ?
#
loop_
_entity_poly.entity_id
_entity_poly.type
_entity_poly.pdbx_seq_one_letter_code
_entity_poly.pdbx_strand_id
1 'polypeptide(L)'
;FLQKTNRVSVLYVNEEMKLNAMKIASILRENSIPTDIDLSGRALKKQMENSTNSKFTIIVGPDEFSKNMVVVRNMSDRSEHQVQISELLEYIKNSLM
;
A
#
# COMPACT_ATOMS: atom_id res chain seq x y z
N PHE A 1 -18.70 -4.30 -17.36
CA PHE A 1 -18.35 -4.81 -16.03
C PHE A 1 -17.04 -4.19 -15.55
N LEU A 2 -16.88 -4.10 -14.26
CA LEU A 2 -15.70 -3.52 -13.68
C LEU A 2 -14.97 -4.57 -12.86
N GLN A 3 -13.72 -4.82 -13.21
CA GLN A 3 -12.86 -5.66 -12.40
C GLN A 3 -11.91 -4.77 -11.63
N LYS A 4 -11.61 -5.14 -10.40
CA LYS A 4 -10.54 -4.49 -9.69
C LYS A 4 -9.24 -4.81 -10.40
N THR A 5 -8.49 -3.79 -10.72
CA THR A 5 -7.19 -3.97 -11.35
C THR A 5 -6.22 -4.59 -10.35
N ASN A 6 -5.16 -5.22 -10.84
CA ASN A 6 -4.10 -5.73 -9.97
C ASN A 6 -3.22 -4.58 -9.48
N ARG A 7 -3.84 -3.48 -9.12
CA ARG A 7 -3.17 -2.25 -8.72
C ARG A 7 -3.08 -2.19 -7.21
N VAL A 8 -2.01 -1.62 -6.72
CA VAL A 8 -1.76 -1.43 -5.30
C VAL A 8 -1.70 0.07 -5.01
N SER A 9 -2.34 0.50 -3.95
CA SER A 9 -2.24 1.87 -3.49
C SER A 9 -1.37 1.92 -2.24
N VAL A 10 -0.45 2.87 -2.16
CA VAL A 10 0.39 3.08 -0.99
C VAL A 10 -0.03 4.37 -0.32
N LEU A 11 -0.39 4.28 0.96
CA LEU A 11 -0.84 5.42 1.76
C LEU A 11 0.14 5.65 2.90
N TYR A 12 0.20 6.88 3.38
CA TYR A 12 1.03 7.22 4.52
C TYR A 12 0.20 7.99 5.55
N VAL A 13 0.47 7.72 6.82
CA VAL A 13 -0.32 8.28 7.92
C VAL A 13 0.00 9.75 8.15
N ASN A 14 1.26 10.13 7.99
CA ASN A 14 1.71 11.51 8.19
C ASN A 14 2.85 11.84 7.22
N GLU A 15 3.24 13.12 7.21
CA GLU A 15 4.27 13.60 6.28
C GLU A 15 5.63 12.94 6.49
N GLU A 16 5.93 12.52 7.71
CA GLU A 16 7.19 11.85 7.99
C GLU A 16 7.28 10.52 7.25
N MET A 17 6.16 9.87 7.03
CA MET A 17 6.11 8.57 6.35
C MET A 17 6.07 8.69 4.84
N LYS A 18 5.95 9.90 4.31
CA LYS A 18 5.82 10.10 2.86
C LYS A 18 6.98 9.53 2.07
N LEU A 19 8.21 9.83 2.48
CA LEU A 19 9.39 9.30 1.80
C LEU A 19 9.46 7.77 1.87
N ASN A 20 9.09 7.22 3.01
CA ASN A 20 9.07 5.77 3.18
C ASN A 20 8.03 5.12 2.28
N ALA A 21 6.86 5.76 2.17
CA ALA A 21 5.82 5.29 1.25
C ALA A 21 6.30 5.34 -0.20
N MET A 22 6.99 6.40 -0.58
CA MET A 22 7.55 6.54 -1.91
C MET A 22 8.55 5.43 -2.23
N LYS A 23 9.41 5.07 -1.26
CA LYS A 23 10.37 3.99 -1.42
C LYS A 23 9.68 2.66 -1.64
N ILE A 24 8.63 2.39 -0.87
CA ILE A 24 7.85 1.16 -1.00
C ILE A 24 7.18 1.11 -2.38
N ALA A 25 6.58 2.21 -2.80
CA ALA A 25 5.95 2.28 -4.12
C ALA A 25 6.97 2.02 -5.24
N SER A 26 8.18 2.56 -5.10
CA SER A 26 9.25 2.35 -6.08
C SER A 26 9.65 0.89 -6.19
N ILE A 27 9.79 0.21 -5.05
CA ILE A 27 10.14 -1.21 -5.03
C ILE A 27 9.09 -2.02 -5.77
N LEU A 28 7.81 -1.73 -5.51
CA LEU A 28 6.72 -2.46 -6.17
C LEU A 28 6.70 -2.19 -7.67
N ARG A 29 6.89 -0.94 -8.08
CA ARG A 29 6.92 -0.58 -9.50
C ARG A 29 8.09 -1.22 -10.24
N GLU A 30 9.25 -1.28 -9.61
CA GLU A 30 10.44 -1.92 -10.18
C GLU A 30 10.21 -3.40 -10.43
N ASN A 31 9.28 -4.00 -9.72
CA ASN A 31 8.93 -5.41 -9.87
C ASN A 31 7.64 -5.62 -10.66
N SER A 32 7.30 -4.65 -11.49
CA SER A 32 6.18 -4.72 -12.42
C SER A 32 4.81 -4.78 -11.76
N ILE A 33 4.69 -4.29 -10.54
CA ILE A 33 3.42 -4.19 -9.85
C ILE A 33 2.88 -2.77 -10.02
N PRO A 34 1.74 -2.57 -10.69
CA PRO A 34 1.15 -1.23 -10.83
C PRO A 34 0.82 -0.66 -9.45
N THR A 35 1.42 0.50 -9.15
CA THR A 35 1.31 1.08 -7.81
C THR A 35 1.03 2.57 -7.91
N ASP A 36 0.04 3.02 -7.14
CA ASP A 36 -0.30 4.43 -7.02
C ASP A 36 0.06 4.93 -5.64
N ILE A 37 0.46 6.17 -5.56
CA ILE A 37 0.70 6.85 -4.29
C ILE A 37 0.16 8.28 -4.40
N ASP A 38 -0.57 8.72 -3.37
CA ASP A 38 -1.11 10.08 -3.34
C ASP A 38 -0.12 10.96 -2.59
N LEU A 39 0.54 11.84 -3.32
CA LEU A 39 1.56 12.74 -2.75
C LEU A 39 1.02 14.14 -2.45
N SER A 40 -0.30 14.31 -2.48
CA SER A 40 -0.92 15.62 -2.29
C SER A 40 -0.96 16.09 -0.83
N GLY A 41 -0.56 15.25 0.12
CA GLY A 41 -0.59 15.59 1.53
C GLY A 41 -1.96 15.49 2.17
N ARG A 42 -2.88 14.76 1.54
CA ARG A 42 -4.22 14.59 2.08
C ARG A 42 -4.21 13.71 3.33
N ALA A 43 -5.23 13.89 4.18
CA ALA A 43 -5.41 13.05 5.35
C ALA A 43 -5.57 11.59 4.92
N LEU A 44 -5.18 10.67 5.82
CA LEU A 44 -5.26 9.24 5.55
C LEU A 44 -6.65 8.81 5.10
N LYS A 45 -7.68 9.33 5.75
CA LYS A 45 -9.07 8.99 5.39
C LYS A 45 -9.36 9.29 3.92
N LYS A 46 -8.90 10.45 3.45
CA LYS A 46 -9.13 10.85 2.05
C LYS A 46 -8.32 9.98 1.10
N GLN A 47 -7.10 9.63 1.48
CA GLN A 47 -6.29 8.72 0.68
C GLN A 47 -6.98 7.37 0.55
N MET A 48 -7.55 6.85 1.63
CA MET A 48 -8.26 5.58 1.61
C MET A 48 -9.49 5.63 0.71
N GLU A 49 -10.24 6.73 0.75
CA GLU A 49 -11.40 6.89 -0.11
C GLU A 49 -11.00 6.83 -1.59
N ASN A 50 -9.83 7.36 -1.93
CA ASN A 50 -9.35 7.41 -3.31
C ASN A 50 -8.71 6.09 -3.76
N SER A 51 -8.53 5.12 -2.86
CA SER A 51 -7.87 3.86 -3.18
C SER A 51 -8.85 2.69 -3.36
N THR A 52 -10.14 2.96 -3.45
CA THR A 52 -11.15 1.90 -3.52
C THR A 52 -11.06 1.01 -4.75
N ASN A 53 -10.43 1.48 -5.82
CA ASN A 53 -10.26 0.70 -7.04
C ASN A 53 -9.02 -0.20 -7.02
N SER A 54 -8.24 -0.14 -5.96
CA SER A 54 -7.04 -0.96 -5.84
C SER A 54 -7.39 -2.32 -5.24
N LYS A 55 -6.61 -3.34 -5.59
CA LYS A 55 -6.80 -4.66 -5.00
C LYS A 55 -6.26 -4.70 -3.58
N PHE A 56 -5.12 -4.06 -3.36
CA PHE A 56 -4.51 -3.94 -2.04
C PHE A 56 -4.19 -2.49 -1.74
N THR A 57 -4.25 -2.15 -0.46
CA THR A 57 -3.85 -0.85 0.04
C THR A 57 -2.78 -1.07 1.10
N ILE A 58 -1.61 -0.48 0.89
CA ILE A 58 -0.51 -0.56 1.85
C ILE A 58 -0.49 0.73 2.64
N ILE A 59 -0.57 0.62 3.96
CA ILE A 59 -0.61 1.78 4.85
C ILE A 59 0.73 1.84 5.60
N VAL A 60 1.44 2.94 5.43
CA VAL A 60 2.74 3.16 6.05
C VAL A 60 2.54 4.07 7.26
N GLY A 61 2.59 3.47 8.45
CA GLY A 61 2.46 4.20 9.71
C GLY A 61 3.77 4.17 10.48
N PRO A 62 4.00 5.15 11.38
CA PRO A 62 5.26 5.22 12.11
C PRO A 62 5.47 4.05 13.06
N ASP A 63 4.41 3.57 13.71
CA ASP A 63 4.53 2.47 14.66
C ASP A 63 4.91 1.17 13.95
N GLU A 64 4.22 0.84 12.87
CA GLU A 64 4.51 -0.36 12.10
C GLU A 64 5.87 -0.24 11.42
N PHE A 65 6.16 0.92 10.86
CA PHE A 65 7.42 1.12 10.14
C PHE A 65 8.63 1.00 11.06
N SER A 66 8.50 1.40 12.32
CA SER A 66 9.58 1.27 13.29
C SER A 66 9.92 -0.19 13.56
N LYS A 67 9.00 -1.11 13.27
CA LYS A 67 9.19 -2.55 13.40
C LYS A 67 9.48 -3.20 12.05
N ASN A 68 9.78 -2.41 11.03
CA ASN A 68 10.00 -2.86 9.66
C ASN A 68 8.77 -3.55 9.08
N MET A 69 7.59 -3.06 9.42
CA MET A 69 6.33 -3.62 8.96
C MET A 69 5.45 -2.55 8.33
N VAL A 70 4.52 -2.99 7.52
CA VAL A 70 3.47 -2.14 6.97
C VAL A 70 2.16 -2.88 7.10
N VAL A 71 1.04 -2.15 7.04
CA VAL A 71 -0.28 -2.76 7.05
C VAL A 71 -0.71 -2.97 5.61
N VAL A 72 -1.12 -4.19 5.28
CA VAL A 72 -1.66 -4.51 3.96
C VAL A 72 -3.15 -4.80 4.12
N ARG A 73 -3.96 -4.00 3.46
CA ARG A 73 -5.41 -4.16 3.49
C ARG A 73 -5.88 -4.75 2.17
N ASN A 74 -6.58 -5.88 2.27
CA ASN A 74 -7.21 -6.49 1.11
C ASN A 74 -8.54 -5.77 0.86
N MET A 75 -8.66 -5.11 -0.27
CA MET A 75 -9.85 -4.30 -0.54
C MET A 75 -11.08 -5.12 -0.93
N SER A 76 -10.90 -6.42 -1.18
CA SER A 76 -12.04 -7.30 -1.50
C SER A 76 -12.84 -7.66 -0.24
N ASP A 77 -12.16 -8.02 0.84
CA ASP A 77 -12.80 -8.44 2.08
C ASP A 77 -12.52 -7.47 3.23
N ARG A 78 -11.71 -6.43 2.98
CA ARG A 78 -11.32 -5.40 3.94
C ARG A 78 -10.55 -5.95 5.14
N SER A 79 -9.94 -7.10 5.00
CA SER A 79 -9.05 -7.63 6.03
C SER A 79 -7.71 -6.89 6.01
N GLU A 80 -7.10 -6.74 7.18
CA GLU A 80 -5.83 -6.07 7.32
C GLU A 80 -4.84 -7.00 8.00
N HIS A 81 -3.60 -7.00 7.50
CA HIS A 81 -2.52 -7.79 8.06
C HIS A 81 -1.26 -6.96 8.12
N GLN A 82 -0.47 -7.15 9.17
CA GLN A 82 0.85 -6.56 9.24
C GLN A 82 1.83 -7.49 8.52
N VAL A 83 2.60 -6.91 7.60
CA VAL A 83 3.54 -7.68 6.78
C VAL A 83 4.91 -7.02 6.89
N GLN A 84 5.96 -7.83 7.07
CA GLN A 84 7.31 -7.30 7.10
C GLN A 84 7.68 -6.73 5.74
N ILE A 85 8.39 -5.61 5.76
CA ILE A 85 8.78 -4.92 4.52
C ILE A 85 9.61 -5.85 3.64
N SER A 86 10.48 -6.67 4.24
CA SER A 86 11.31 -7.61 3.50
C SER A 86 10.50 -8.71 2.79
N GLU A 87 9.28 -8.96 3.24
CA GLU A 87 8.41 -9.99 2.68
C GLU A 87 7.27 -9.41 1.86
N LEU A 88 7.15 -8.09 1.85
CA LEU A 88 6.01 -7.41 1.23
C LEU A 88 5.88 -7.72 -0.26
N LEU A 89 6.98 -7.66 -0.98
CA LEU A 89 6.96 -7.88 -2.42
C LEU A 89 6.43 -9.27 -2.76
N GLU A 90 6.94 -10.27 -2.07
CA GLU A 90 6.51 -11.66 -2.30
C GLU A 90 5.05 -11.85 -1.89
N TYR A 91 4.64 -11.25 -0.77
CA TYR A 91 3.27 -11.31 -0.31
C TYR A 91 2.31 -10.77 -1.38
N ILE A 92 2.63 -9.62 -1.94
CA ILE A 92 1.79 -8.99 -2.96
C ILE A 92 1.78 -9.81 -4.24
N LYS A 93 2.95 -10.27 -4.71
CA LYS A 93 3.03 -11.08 -5.92
C LYS A 93 2.21 -12.35 -5.81
N ASN A 94 2.32 -13.06 -4.69
CA ASN A 94 1.57 -14.29 -4.48
C ASN A 94 0.08 -14.05 -4.44
N SER A 95 -0.34 -12.90 -3.93
CA SER A 95 -1.75 -12.55 -3.81
C SER A 95 -2.37 -12.06 -5.12
N LEU A 96 -1.54 -11.55 -6.04
CA LEU A 96 -2.02 -11.05 -7.33
C LEU A 96 -2.08 -12.15 -8.39
N MET A 97 -1.44 -13.26 -8.16
CA MET A 97 -1.39 -14.37 -9.12
C MET A 97 -2.58 -15.32 -8.99
#